data_c2fa7ee20c4ed8782a8f4b3d942de2cf
#
_entry.id   c2fa7ee20c4ed8782a8f4b3d942de2cf
#
_cell.length_a   1.000
_cell.length_b   1.000
_cell.length_c   1.000
_cell.angle_alpha   90.00
_cell.angle_beta   90.00
_cell.angle_gamma   90.00
#
_symmetry.space_group_name_H-M   'P 1'
#
loop_
_entity.id
_entity.type
_entity.pdbx_description
1 polymer ?
#
loop_
_entity_poly.entity_id
_entity_poly.type
_entity_poly.pdbx_seq_one_letter_code
_entity_poly.pdbx_strand_id
1 'polypeptide(L)'
;MHILVLGAAGMVGRKLTERLLRDGRLGNSDITRMTLQDVVAPAAAKAGFPVDIVAGDFAVAGFAEKLVADRPDVVFHLAAIVSGEAELDFDKGYRINLDGTRMLLDAIRLAGGGYKPRVVFTSSIAVFGAPFPDAIGDEFFHTPLLSYGTQKAIGELLLADYTRRGFMDGIGIRLPTICIRPGLPNKAASGFFSNILREPLAGKEVVLPVSEDVRHWHATPRSAVGFLLHAATMDSTAVGPRRNLTMPGLSATVGEQIAALKRVAGDTVAARIKREPDPFIMGIVDGWPRNFDAKRALQLGFTTAEKTFDDIIRIHIEDELGGKFVA
;
A
#
# COMPACT_ATOMS: atom_id res chain seq x y z
N MET A 1 -14.22 17.64 9.10
CA MET A 1 -12.91 17.26 8.56
C MET A 1 -13.02 16.99 7.07
N HIS A 2 -12.18 17.61 6.24
CA HIS A 2 -12.09 17.35 4.80
C HIS A 2 -10.94 16.36 4.52
N ILE A 3 -11.20 15.27 3.81
CA ILE A 3 -10.22 14.23 3.46
C ILE A 3 -10.00 14.20 1.95
N LEU A 4 -8.74 14.24 1.52
CA LEU A 4 -8.33 14.00 0.15
C LEU A 4 -7.68 12.60 0.03
N VAL A 5 -8.17 11.78 -0.90
CA VAL A 5 -7.58 10.48 -1.23
C VAL A 5 -7.07 10.51 -2.66
N LEU A 6 -5.74 10.52 -2.84
CA LEU A 6 -5.10 10.35 -4.15
C LEU A 6 -4.85 8.85 -4.40
N GLY A 7 -5.24 8.36 -5.58
CA GLY A 7 -5.21 6.93 -5.88
C GLY A 7 -6.48 6.19 -5.41
N ALA A 8 -7.61 6.90 -5.37
CA ALA A 8 -8.87 6.38 -4.82
C ALA A 8 -9.49 5.23 -5.63
N ALA A 9 -9.20 5.12 -6.93
CA ALA A 9 -9.67 4.01 -7.77
C ALA A 9 -8.80 2.74 -7.64
N GLY A 10 -7.61 2.85 -7.05
CA GLY A 10 -6.75 1.71 -6.76
C GLY A 10 -7.33 0.77 -5.68
N MET A 11 -6.81 -0.46 -5.56
CA MET A 11 -7.33 -1.47 -4.63
C MET A 11 -7.37 -0.97 -3.17
N VAL A 12 -6.25 -0.44 -2.67
CA VAL A 12 -6.18 0.08 -1.29
C VAL A 12 -7.02 1.35 -1.15
N GLY A 13 -7.01 2.23 -2.17
CA GLY A 13 -7.80 3.47 -2.20
C GLY A 13 -9.29 3.21 -2.09
N ARG A 14 -9.82 2.26 -2.85
CA ARG A 14 -11.24 1.85 -2.76
C ARG A 14 -11.61 1.34 -1.38
N LYS A 15 -10.83 0.42 -0.82
CA LYS A 15 -11.09 -0.14 0.53
C LYS A 15 -11.00 0.92 1.63
N LEU A 16 -10.03 1.84 1.52
CA LEU A 16 -9.95 2.99 2.43
C LEU A 16 -11.18 3.89 2.30
N THR A 17 -11.57 4.22 1.08
CA THR A 17 -12.76 5.04 0.79
C THR A 17 -14.03 4.39 1.34
N GLU A 18 -14.27 3.10 1.05
CA GLU A 18 -15.41 2.34 1.55
C GLU A 18 -15.45 2.33 3.09
N ARG A 19 -14.30 2.19 3.73
CA ARG A 19 -14.18 2.23 5.18
C ARG A 19 -14.53 3.60 5.75
N LEU A 20 -13.98 4.68 5.19
CA LEU A 20 -14.25 6.06 5.62
C LEU A 20 -15.71 6.46 5.39
N LEU A 21 -16.31 6.06 4.26
CA LEU A 21 -17.72 6.31 3.95
C LEU A 21 -18.66 5.59 4.91
N ARG A 22 -18.37 4.33 5.24
CA ARG A 22 -19.15 3.54 6.19
C ARG A 22 -19.09 4.11 7.60
N ASP A 23 -17.88 4.48 8.05
CA ASP A 23 -17.66 4.95 9.41
C ASP A 23 -18.12 6.40 9.61
N GLY A 24 -18.16 7.22 8.53
CA GLY A 24 -18.53 8.64 8.56
C GLY A 24 -17.59 9.53 9.37
N ARG A 25 -16.50 8.96 9.87
CA ARG A 25 -15.54 9.61 10.76
C ARG A 25 -14.12 9.07 10.58
N LEU A 26 -13.13 9.88 10.99
CA LEU A 26 -11.74 9.48 11.08
C LEU A 26 -11.24 9.82 12.50
N GLY A 27 -10.88 8.77 13.26
CA GLY A 27 -10.62 8.91 14.70
C GLY A 27 -11.84 9.50 15.44
N ASN A 28 -11.64 10.62 16.12
CA ASN A 28 -12.69 11.31 16.88
C ASN A 28 -13.41 12.42 16.11
N SER A 29 -13.06 12.65 14.84
CA SER A 29 -13.61 13.76 14.05
C SER A 29 -14.55 13.25 12.96
N ASP A 30 -15.71 13.89 12.82
CA ASP A 30 -16.66 13.58 11.75
C ASP A 30 -16.11 14.07 10.41
N ILE A 31 -16.33 13.27 9.36
CA ILE A 31 -16.00 13.65 7.99
C ILE A 31 -17.09 14.57 7.48
N THR A 32 -16.71 15.76 7.03
CA THR A 32 -17.65 16.77 6.49
C THR A 32 -17.56 16.87 4.97
N ARG A 33 -16.46 16.36 4.36
CA ARG A 33 -16.24 16.32 2.91
C ARG A 33 -15.15 15.31 2.57
N MET A 34 -15.29 14.65 1.44
CA MET A 34 -14.20 13.84 0.83
C MET A 34 -13.97 14.26 -0.62
N THR A 35 -12.70 14.31 -1.02
CA THR A 35 -12.28 14.42 -2.42
C THR A 35 -11.55 13.14 -2.81
N LEU A 36 -12.11 12.43 -3.80
CA LEU A 36 -11.56 11.17 -4.32
C LEU A 36 -10.92 11.43 -5.68
N GLN A 37 -9.60 11.31 -5.76
CA GLN A 37 -8.84 11.57 -6.97
C GLN A 37 -8.17 10.31 -7.48
N ASP A 38 -8.22 10.10 -8.80
CA ASP A 38 -7.40 9.12 -9.52
C ASP A 38 -7.34 9.50 -11.01
N VAL A 39 -6.44 8.89 -11.77
CA VAL A 39 -6.39 9.04 -13.24
C VAL A 39 -7.63 8.44 -13.90
N VAL A 40 -8.19 7.38 -13.33
CA VAL A 40 -9.50 6.82 -13.67
C VAL A 40 -10.51 7.33 -12.65
N ALA A 41 -11.67 7.82 -13.11
CA ALA A 41 -12.69 8.33 -12.22
C ALA A 41 -13.08 7.28 -11.16
N PRO A 42 -12.89 7.57 -9.85
CA PRO A 42 -13.36 6.70 -8.78
C PRO A 42 -14.88 6.49 -8.87
N ALA A 43 -15.36 5.34 -8.40
CA ALA A 43 -16.80 5.08 -8.37
C ALA A 43 -17.52 6.12 -7.50
N ALA A 44 -18.68 6.58 -7.97
CA ALA A 44 -19.52 7.47 -7.21
C ALA A 44 -20.01 6.76 -5.94
N ALA A 45 -19.94 7.45 -4.81
CA ALA A 45 -20.32 6.92 -3.51
C ALA A 45 -21.38 7.80 -2.83
N LYS A 46 -22.34 7.18 -2.17
CA LYS A 46 -23.33 7.89 -1.34
C LYS A 46 -22.81 7.96 0.10
N ALA A 47 -22.84 9.15 0.68
CA ALA A 47 -22.45 9.39 2.06
C ALA A 47 -23.40 10.43 2.71
N GLY A 48 -23.30 10.57 4.01
CA GLY A 48 -24.00 11.64 4.75
C GLY A 48 -23.35 13.03 4.59
N PHE A 49 -22.31 13.15 3.73
CA PHE A 49 -21.56 14.37 3.46
C PHE A 49 -21.14 14.42 1.98
N PRO A 50 -20.76 15.60 1.45
CA PRO A 50 -20.29 15.76 0.08
C PRO A 50 -19.07 14.89 -0.26
N VAL A 51 -19.13 14.22 -1.42
CA VAL A 51 -18.01 13.44 -1.98
C VAL A 51 -17.76 13.91 -3.40
N ASP A 52 -16.61 14.54 -3.61
CA ASP A 52 -16.19 15.05 -4.91
C ASP A 52 -15.33 14.02 -5.63
N ILE A 53 -15.66 13.73 -6.88
CA ILE A 53 -14.89 12.83 -7.75
C ILE A 53 -14.06 13.67 -8.72
N VAL A 54 -12.75 13.51 -8.67
CA VAL A 54 -11.82 14.25 -9.51
C VAL A 54 -10.97 13.29 -10.33
N ALA A 55 -11.27 13.18 -11.62
CA ALA A 55 -10.46 12.39 -12.54
C ALA A 55 -9.36 13.24 -13.18
N GLY A 56 -8.14 12.71 -13.24
CA GLY A 56 -7.02 13.36 -13.91
C GLY A 56 -5.67 12.93 -13.36
N ASP A 57 -4.62 13.31 -14.08
CA ASP A 57 -3.24 13.01 -13.71
C ASP A 57 -2.69 14.11 -12.78
N PHE A 58 -2.46 13.76 -11.52
CA PHE A 58 -1.97 14.70 -10.51
C PHE A 58 -0.51 15.16 -10.75
N ALA A 59 0.22 14.51 -11.64
CA ALA A 59 1.55 14.93 -12.08
C ALA A 59 1.52 15.94 -13.25
N VAL A 60 0.34 16.45 -13.61
CA VAL A 60 0.21 17.60 -14.53
C VAL A 60 0.28 18.90 -13.75
N ALA A 61 1.06 19.86 -14.27
CA ALA A 61 1.23 21.18 -13.65
C ALA A 61 -0.12 21.87 -13.36
N GLY A 62 -0.28 22.45 -12.18
CA GLY A 62 -1.50 23.10 -11.73
C GLY A 62 -2.59 22.17 -11.21
N PHE A 63 -2.42 20.84 -11.34
CA PHE A 63 -3.44 19.89 -10.89
C PHE A 63 -3.38 19.67 -9.37
N ALA A 64 -2.18 19.53 -8.82
CA ALA A 64 -1.98 19.36 -7.38
C ALA A 64 -2.47 20.61 -6.61
N GLU A 65 -2.24 21.79 -7.13
CA GLU A 65 -2.70 23.06 -6.56
C GLU A 65 -4.23 23.13 -6.49
N LYS A 66 -4.94 22.64 -7.51
CA LYS A 66 -6.41 22.54 -7.51
C LYS A 66 -6.92 21.58 -6.42
N LEU A 67 -6.25 20.46 -6.21
CA LEU A 67 -6.62 19.48 -5.17
C LEU A 67 -6.42 20.05 -3.76
N VAL A 68 -5.41 20.90 -3.58
CA VAL A 68 -5.05 21.50 -2.29
C VAL A 68 -5.80 22.82 -2.02
N ALA A 69 -6.41 23.43 -3.04
CA ALA A 69 -7.09 24.74 -2.93
C ALA A 69 -8.15 24.78 -1.80
N ASP A 70 -8.89 23.69 -1.61
CA ASP A 70 -9.91 23.54 -0.57
C ASP A 70 -9.33 23.13 0.81
N ARG A 71 -8.00 23.12 0.95
CA ARG A 71 -7.26 22.85 2.20
C ARG A 71 -7.72 21.61 2.94
N PRO A 72 -7.63 20.40 2.35
CA PRO A 72 -8.01 19.16 3.03
C PRO A 72 -7.19 18.96 4.32
N ASP A 73 -7.87 18.61 5.42
CA ASP A 73 -7.23 18.39 6.73
C ASP A 73 -6.31 17.18 6.72
N VAL A 74 -6.71 16.14 5.96
CA VAL A 74 -5.96 14.88 5.81
C VAL A 74 -5.81 14.54 4.34
N VAL A 75 -4.59 14.21 3.92
CA VAL A 75 -4.24 13.78 2.58
C VAL A 75 -3.68 12.35 2.65
N PHE A 76 -4.39 11.41 2.04
CA PHE A 76 -3.88 10.06 1.80
C PHE A 76 -3.27 10.00 0.41
N HIS A 77 -1.95 9.91 0.33
CA HIS A 77 -1.23 9.82 -0.94
C HIS A 77 -0.92 8.35 -1.27
N LEU A 78 -1.84 7.70 -2.00
CA LEU A 78 -1.74 6.31 -2.43
C LEU A 78 -1.44 6.19 -3.94
N ALA A 79 -1.59 7.29 -4.68
CA ALA A 79 -1.37 7.30 -6.13
C ALA A 79 0.08 6.97 -6.47
N ALA A 80 0.27 5.94 -7.27
CA ALA A 80 1.56 5.55 -7.83
C ALA A 80 1.37 4.53 -8.96
N ILE A 81 2.26 4.48 -9.92
CA ILE A 81 2.42 3.30 -10.77
C ILE A 81 3.26 2.25 -10.03
N VAL A 82 2.92 0.98 -10.25
CA VAL A 82 3.51 -0.15 -9.51
C VAL A 82 4.89 -0.54 -10.05
N SER A 83 5.61 -1.36 -9.29
CA SER A 83 7.02 -1.71 -9.53
C SER A 83 7.33 -2.19 -10.96
N GLY A 84 6.56 -3.15 -11.49
CA GLY A 84 6.80 -3.67 -12.83
C GLY A 84 6.55 -2.64 -13.94
N GLU A 85 5.56 -1.76 -13.78
CA GLU A 85 5.30 -0.70 -14.75
C GLU A 85 6.37 0.40 -14.68
N ALA A 86 6.80 0.78 -13.47
CA ALA A 86 7.84 1.80 -13.28
C ALA A 86 9.23 1.33 -13.77
N GLU A 87 9.46 0.01 -13.81
CA GLU A 87 10.69 -0.56 -14.36
C GLU A 87 10.64 -0.63 -15.89
N LEU A 88 9.48 -0.92 -16.48
CA LEU A 88 9.29 -0.96 -17.93
C LEU A 88 9.23 0.43 -18.57
N ASP A 89 8.71 1.44 -17.86
CA ASP A 89 8.56 2.82 -18.32
C ASP A 89 9.17 3.76 -17.27
N PHE A 90 10.48 3.95 -17.41
CA PHE A 90 11.30 4.75 -16.49
C PHE A 90 10.78 6.18 -16.36
N ASP A 91 10.56 6.87 -17.48
CA ASP A 91 10.15 8.28 -17.50
C ASP A 91 8.77 8.47 -16.85
N LYS A 92 7.82 7.58 -17.16
CA LYS A 92 6.51 7.58 -16.52
C LYS A 92 6.61 7.33 -15.03
N GLY A 93 7.49 6.41 -14.61
CA GLY A 93 7.77 6.12 -13.21
C GLY A 93 8.20 7.37 -12.45
N TYR A 94 9.22 8.05 -12.94
CA TYR A 94 9.74 9.27 -12.32
C TYR A 94 8.73 10.40 -12.33
N ARG A 95 8.07 10.63 -13.47
CA ARG A 95 7.07 11.69 -13.60
C ARG A 95 5.91 11.53 -12.60
N ILE A 96 5.35 10.30 -12.45
CA ILE A 96 4.20 10.08 -11.58
C ILE A 96 4.62 9.90 -10.13
N ASN A 97 5.54 8.97 -9.86
CA ASN A 97 5.87 8.60 -8.48
C ASN A 97 6.74 9.63 -7.76
N LEU A 98 7.60 10.35 -8.48
CA LEU A 98 8.49 11.35 -7.90
C LEU A 98 8.02 12.77 -8.16
N ASP A 99 7.94 13.20 -9.42
CA ASP A 99 7.59 14.60 -9.72
C ASP A 99 6.19 14.95 -9.26
N GLY A 100 5.20 14.05 -9.49
CA GLY A 100 3.84 14.23 -8.99
C GLY A 100 3.79 14.32 -7.47
N THR A 101 4.53 13.46 -6.77
CA THR A 101 4.66 13.54 -5.30
C THR A 101 5.24 14.89 -4.88
N ARG A 102 6.33 15.34 -5.51
CA ARG A 102 6.95 16.64 -5.23
C ARG A 102 5.99 17.80 -5.50
N MET A 103 5.26 17.77 -6.62
CA MET A 103 4.25 18.79 -6.95
C MET A 103 3.16 18.88 -5.88
N LEU A 104 2.67 17.74 -5.35
CA LEU A 104 1.71 17.72 -4.24
C LEU A 104 2.28 18.35 -2.99
N LEU A 105 3.50 17.99 -2.58
CA LEU A 105 4.14 18.54 -1.38
C LEU A 105 4.41 20.04 -1.55
N ASP A 106 4.82 20.49 -2.75
CA ASP A 106 4.99 21.90 -3.06
C ASP A 106 3.66 22.68 -3.04
N ALA A 107 2.58 22.10 -3.59
CA ALA A 107 1.25 22.72 -3.53
C ALA A 107 0.80 22.95 -2.08
N ILE A 108 1.01 21.96 -1.19
CA ILE A 108 0.71 22.08 0.24
C ILE A 108 1.56 23.20 0.86
N ARG A 109 2.88 23.22 0.62
CA ARG A 109 3.79 24.24 1.13
C ARG A 109 3.42 25.64 0.66
N LEU A 110 3.06 25.79 -0.60
CA LEU A 110 2.75 27.09 -1.23
C LEU A 110 1.34 27.59 -0.92
N ALA A 111 0.43 26.75 -0.43
CA ALA A 111 -0.91 27.18 0.00
C ALA A 111 -0.88 28.19 1.15
N GLY A 112 0.21 28.25 1.91
CA GLY A 112 0.47 29.28 2.91
C GLY A 112 -0.60 29.42 4.00
N GLY A 113 -0.67 30.57 4.65
CA GLY A 113 -1.72 30.93 5.62
C GLY A 113 -1.84 29.94 6.79
N GLY A 114 -0.73 29.35 7.24
CA GLY A 114 -0.72 28.39 8.35
C GLY A 114 -1.29 26.99 8.02
N TYR A 115 -1.59 26.71 6.75
CA TYR A 115 -2.08 25.39 6.34
C TYR A 115 -1.02 24.30 6.59
N LYS A 116 -1.39 23.28 7.34
CA LYS A 116 -0.51 22.19 7.76
C LYS A 116 -1.29 20.88 7.88
N PRO A 117 -1.62 20.22 6.76
CA PRO A 117 -2.41 18.99 6.79
C PRO A 117 -1.62 17.81 7.36
N ARG A 118 -2.33 16.79 7.84
CA ARG A 118 -1.79 15.45 7.99
C ARG A 118 -1.63 14.82 6.61
N VAL A 119 -0.41 14.39 6.27
CA VAL A 119 -0.13 13.67 5.01
C VAL A 119 0.31 12.24 5.32
N VAL A 120 -0.48 11.26 4.88
CA VAL A 120 -0.12 9.84 4.97
C VAL A 120 0.36 9.37 3.61
N PHE A 121 1.66 9.09 3.50
CA PHE A 121 2.31 8.65 2.27
C PHE A 121 2.51 7.14 2.26
N THR A 122 1.99 6.46 1.24
CA THR A 122 2.27 5.04 1.04
C THR A 122 3.63 4.85 0.37
N SER A 123 4.61 4.48 1.17
CA SER A 123 5.88 3.94 0.73
C SER A 123 5.79 2.41 0.59
N SER A 124 6.90 1.74 0.42
CA SER A 124 6.98 0.31 0.16
C SER A 124 8.23 -0.30 0.79
N ILE A 125 8.17 -1.57 1.14
CA ILE A 125 9.36 -2.36 1.48
C ILE A 125 10.35 -2.46 0.31
N ALA A 126 9.96 -2.11 -0.91
CA ALA A 126 10.84 -2.03 -2.08
C ALA A 126 11.94 -0.94 -1.99
N VAL A 127 11.91 -0.07 -0.97
CA VAL A 127 13.02 0.85 -0.66
C VAL A 127 14.27 0.13 -0.18
N PHE A 128 14.15 -1.17 0.11
CA PHE A 128 15.24 -2.05 0.53
C PHE A 128 15.55 -3.07 -0.57
N GLY A 129 16.83 -3.28 -0.83
CA GLY A 129 17.36 -4.27 -1.74
C GLY A 129 18.55 -5.02 -1.12
N ALA A 130 18.83 -6.21 -1.60
CA ALA A 130 19.89 -7.08 -1.12
C ALA A 130 21.30 -6.40 -1.18
N PRO A 131 22.28 -6.79 -0.33
CA PRO A 131 22.19 -7.86 0.69
C PRO A 131 21.45 -7.43 1.94
N PHE A 132 20.79 -8.38 2.60
CA PHE A 132 19.98 -8.14 3.79
C PHE A 132 20.55 -8.82 5.04
N PRO A 133 20.31 -8.26 6.27
CA PRO A 133 20.38 -9.01 7.51
C PRO A 133 19.23 -10.04 7.58
N ASP A 134 19.27 -10.91 8.59
CA ASP A 134 18.21 -11.92 8.81
C ASP A 134 16.82 -11.29 8.96
N ALA A 135 16.74 -10.10 9.56
CA ALA A 135 15.56 -9.26 9.60
C ALA A 135 15.96 -7.78 9.42
N ILE A 136 15.25 -7.07 8.54
CA ILE A 136 15.48 -5.65 8.30
C ILE A 136 14.83 -4.85 9.42
N GLY A 137 15.64 -4.19 10.23
CA GLY A 137 15.20 -3.33 11.31
C GLY A 137 14.99 -1.88 10.90
N ASP A 138 14.51 -1.08 11.85
CA ASP A 138 14.22 0.35 11.65
C ASP A 138 15.47 1.22 11.39
N GLU A 139 16.67 0.71 11.69
CA GLU A 139 17.94 1.40 11.45
C GLU A 139 18.57 1.08 10.09
N PHE A 140 18.00 0.14 9.34
CA PHE A 140 18.54 -0.22 8.03
C PHE A 140 18.30 0.90 7.03
N PHE A 141 19.31 1.19 6.22
CA PHE A 141 19.28 2.27 5.25
C PHE A 141 18.62 1.84 3.92
N HIS A 142 18.21 2.83 3.11
CA HIS A 142 17.63 2.57 1.81
C HIS A 142 18.67 2.00 0.84
N THR A 143 18.35 0.89 0.19
CA THR A 143 19.19 0.19 -0.79
C THR A 143 18.36 -0.28 -1.98
N PRO A 144 17.50 0.58 -2.57
CA PRO A 144 16.60 0.11 -3.62
C PRO A 144 17.35 -0.42 -4.82
N LEU A 145 16.89 -1.55 -5.39
CA LEU A 145 17.42 -2.16 -6.61
C LEU A 145 16.47 -2.02 -7.81
N LEU A 146 15.36 -1.29 -7.64
CA LEU A 146 14.34 -1.04 -8.67
C LEU A 146 14.02 0.46 -8.73
N SER A 147 13.68 0.98 -9.90
CA SER A 147 13.26 2.37 -10.11
C SER A 147 12.11 2.77 -9.18
N TYR A 148 11.10 1.91 -9.03
CA TYR A 148 9.99 2.11 -8.09
C TYR A 148 10.47 2.30 -6.64
N GLY A 149 11.37 1.43 -6.17
CA GLY A 149 11.94 1.53 -4.82
C GLY A 149 12.71 2.83 -4.63
N THR A 150 13.50 3.25 -5.63
CA THR A 150 14.23 4.51 -5.64
C THR A 150 13.28 5.70 -5.54
N GLN A 151 12.23 5.73 -6.35
CA GLN A 151 11.22 6.80 -6.35
C GLN A 151 10.52 6.89 -5.00
N LYS A 152 10.16 5.77 -4.38
CA LYS A 152 9.56 5.73 -3.04
C LYS A 152 10.53 6.22 -1.96
N ALA A 153 11.80 5.81 -2.01
CA ALA A 153 12.84 6.25 -1.07
C ALA A 153 13.06 7.78 -1.14
N ILE A 154 13.11 8.36 -2.35
CA ILE A 154 13.21 9.82 -2.53
C ILE A 154 11.94 10.50 -1.97
N GLY A 155 10.75 9.94 -2.22
CA GLY A 155 9.49 10.43 -1.67
C GLY A 155 9.48 10.44 -0.13
N GLU A 156 10.04 9.42 0.52
CA GLU A 156 10.23 9.38 1.97
C GLU A 156 11.13 10.51 2.50
N LEU A 157 12.23 10.78 1.80
CA LEU A 157 13.15 11.87 2.16
C LEU A 157 12.49 13.24 1.99
N LEU A 158 11.75 13.45 0.90
CA LEU A 158 10.98 14.67 0.69
C LEU A 158 9.93 14.87 1.78
N LEU A 159 9.13 13.84 2.09
CA LEU A 159 8.12 13.90 3.17
C LEU A 159 8.74 14.29 4.51
N ALA A 160 9.87 13.67 4.86
CA ALA A 160 10.58 13.94 6.11
C ALA A 160 11.09 15.39 6.16
N ASP A 161 11.69 15.91 5.07
CA ASP A 161 12.20 17.28 5.02
C ASP A 161 11.09 18.31 5.07
N TYR A 162 10.01 18.15 4.28
CA TYR A 162 8.87 19.05 4.30
C TYR A 162 8.18 19.09 5.67
N THR A 163 8.11 17.93 6.35
CA THR A 163 7.58 17.84 7.72
C THR A 163 8.51 18.55 8.72
N ARG A 164 9.83 18.32 8.66
CA ARG A 164 10.82 18.97 9.50
C ARG A 164 10.78 20.51 9.34
N ARG A 165 10.52 20.97 8.12
CA ARG A 165 10.36 22.40 7.81
C ARG A 165 9.02 22.98 8.27
N GLY A 166 8.11 22.15 8.78
CA GLY A 166 6.81 22.58 9.32
C GLY A 166 5.74 22.87 8.27
N PHE A 167 5.92 22.45 7.01
CA PHE A 167 4.94 22.67 5.94
C PHE A 167 3.74 21.72 6.03
N MET A 168 3.90 20.57 6.66
CA MET A 168 2.87 19.55 6.84
C MET A 168 3.21 18.68 8.05
N ASP A 169 2.30 17.79 8.42
CA ASP A 169 2.52 16.71 9.37
C ASP A 169 2.50 15.37 8.62
N GLY A 170 3.67 14.99 8.08
CA GLY A 170 3.81 13.81 7.23
C GLY A 170 4.13 12.54 8.02
N ILE A 171 3.51 11.41 7.66
CA ILE A 171 3.88 10.06 8.09
C ILE A 171 3.95 9.17 6.85
N GLY A 172 5.12 8.57 6.62
CA GLY A 172 5.31 7.57 5.57
C GLY A 172 5.17 6.16 6.13
N ILE A 173 4.43 5.31 5.45
CA ILE A 173 4.28 3.90 5.80
C ILE A 173 4.81 3.01 4.68
N ARG A 174 5.81 2.18 4.98
CA ARG A 174 6.34 1.17 4.06
C ARG A 174 5.46 -0.05 4.14
N LEU A 175 4.56 -0.19 3.15
CA LEU A 175 3.62 -1.30 3.12
C LEU A 175 4.34 -2.61 2.80
N PRO A 176 3.98 -3.72 3.48
CA PRO A 176 4.26 -5.08 3.04
C PRO A 176 3.67 -5.36 1.65
N THR A 177 4.03 -6.49 1.05
CA THR A 177 3.27 -7.00 -0.08
C THR A 177 1.86 -7.33 0.35
N ILE A 178 0.89 -6.56 -0.16
CA ILE A 178 -0.51 -6.77 0.19
C ILE A 178 -1.03 -8.01 -0.52
N CYS A 179 -1.49 -8.97 0.28
CA CYS A 179 -1.96 -10.29 -0.09
C CYS A 179 -3.20 -10.66 0.76
N ILE A 180 -4.29 -11.10 0.19
CA ILE A 180 -4.58 -11.45 -1.20
C ILE A 180 -5.21 -10.24 -1.89
N ARG A 181 -4.65 -9.80 -3.02
CA ARG A 181 -5.22 -8.69 -3.81
C ARG A 181 -6.45 -9.18 -4.55
N PRO A 182 -7.63 -8.55 -4.39
CA PRO A 182 -8.80 -8.85 -5.18
C PRO A 182 -8.68 -8.32 -6.62
N GLY A 183 -9.59 -8.78 -7.48
CA GLY A 183 -9.70 -8.34 -8.86
C GLY A 183 -8.73 -9.03 -9.82
N LEU A 184 -8.57 -8.45 -11.01
CA LEU A 184 -7.71 -9.01 -12.05
C LEU A 184 -6.22 -8.83 -11.72
N PRO A 185 -5.34 -9.73 -12.21
CA PRO A 185 -3.90 -9.55 -12.11
C PRO A 185 -3.46 -8.21 -12.71
N ASN A 186 -2.52 -7.54 -12.02
CA ASN A 186 -1.88 -6.33 -12.52
C ASN A 186 -0.41 -6.59 -12.89
N LYS A 187 0.28 -5.56 -13.40
CA LYS A 187 1.71 -5.64 -13.81
C LYS A 187 2.70 -5.65 -12.63
N ALA A 188 2.25 -5.78 -11.38
CA ALA A 188 3.18 -5.92 -10.26
C ALA A 188 3.85 -7.29 -10.29
N ALA A 189 5.18 -7.34 -10.25
CA ALA A 189 5.93 -8.59 -10.21
C ALA A 189 5.52 -9.48 -9.02
N SER A 190 5.13 -8.89 -7.88
CA SER A 190 4.60 -9.60 -6.71
C SER A 190 3.17 -10.14 -6.86
N GLY A 191 2.55 -10.03 -8.04
CA GLY A 191 1.19 -10.47 -8.30
C GLY A 191 0.98 -11.96 -8.05
N PHE A 192 1.99 -12.79 -8.31
CA PHE A 192 1.90 -14.24 -8.16
C PHE A 192 1.58 -14.67 -6.71
N PHE A 193 2.06 -13.98 -5.67
CA PHE A 193 1.71 -14.27 -4.28
C PHE A 193 0.19 -14.22 -4.01
N SER A 194 -0.50 -13.32 -4.67
CA SER A 194 -1.96 -13.25 -4.59
C SER A 194 -2.64 -14.24 -5.53
N ASN A 195 -2.11 -14.42 -6.73
CA ASN A 195 -2.71 -15.26 -7.76
C ASN A 195 -2.77 -16.73 -7.33
N ILE A 196 -1.69 -17.27 -6.71
CA ILE A 196 -1.63 -18.67 -6.26
C ILE A 196 -2.64 -19.01 -5.16
N LEU A 197 -3.26 -18.00 -4.55
CA LEU A 197 -4.30 -18.18 -3.52
C LEU A 197 -5.68 -17.81 -4.08
N ARG A 198 -5.78 -16.67 -4.76
CA ARG A 198 -7.04 -16.15 -5.29
C ARG A 198 -7.65 -17.03 -6.38
N GLU A 199 -6.85 -17.40 -7.39
CA GLU A 199 -7.36 -18.17 -8.52
C GLU A 199 -7.84 -19.56 -8.11
N PRO A 200 -7.11 -20.35 -7.28
CA PRO A 200 -7.62 -21.62 -6.76
C PRO A 200 -8.91 -21.49 -5.96
N LEU A 201 -9.04 -20.46 -5.12
CA LEU A 201 -10.29 -20.20 -4.37
C LEU A 201 -11.47 -19.86 -5.30
N ALA A 202 -11.19 -19.28 -6.46
CA ALA A 202 -12.16 -19.03 -7.52
C ALA A 202 -12.41 -20.24 -8.45
N GLY A 203 -11.85 -21.41 -8.16
CA GLY A 203 -12.02 -22.63 -8.97
C GLY A 203 -11.14 -22.73 -10.21
N LYS A 204 -10.10 -21.88 -10.34
CA LYS A 204 -9.23 -21.80 -11.51
C LYS A 204 -7.85 -22.37 -11.25
N GLU A 205 -7.24 -22.92 -12.30
CA GLU A 205 -5.81 -23.24 -12.28
C GLU A 205 -4.96 -21.99 -12.34
N VAL A 206 -3.76 -22.04 -11.74
CA VAL A 206 -2.79 -20.95 -11.72
C VAL A 206 -1.37 -21.49 -11.77
N VAL A 207 -0.48 -20.76 -12.44
CA VAL A 207 0.95 -21.07 -12.48
C VAL A 207 1.67 -20.42 -11.29
N LEU A 208 2.49 -21.20 -10.60
CA LEU A 208 3.48 -20.74 -9.64
C LEU A 208 4.83 -20.61 -10.36
N PRO A 209 5.33 -19.37 -10.59
CA PRO A 209 6.51 -19.15 -11.40
C PRO A 209 7.83 -19.17 -10.61
N VAL A 210 7.77 -19.44 -9.30
CA VAL A 210 8.94 -19.40 -8.41
C VAL A 210 9.03 -20.65 -7.54
N SER A 211 10.20 -20.86 -6.89
CA SER A 211 10.37 -21.92 -5.89
C SER A 211 9.44 -21.68 -4.67
N GLU A 212 9.01 -22.77 -4.04
CA GLU A 212 8.28 -22.72 -2.77
C GLU A 212 9.11 -22.17 -1.60
N ASP A 213 10.43 -22.11 -1.73
CA ASP A 213 11.33 -21.54 -0.72
C ASP A 213 11.37 -20.00 -0.73
N VAL A 214 10.85 -19.36 -1.77
CA VAL A 214 10.79 -17.91 -1.87
C VAL A 214 10.01 -17.35 -0.69
N ARG A 215 10.70 -16.60 0.18
CA ARG A 215 10.15 -15.97 1.38
C ARG A 215 9.94 -14.49 1.16
N HIS A 216 8.82 -13.98 1.68
CA HIS A 216 8.50 -12.55 1.57
C HIS A 216 7.66 -12.05 2.75
N TRP A 217 7.49 -10.71 2.83
CA TRP A 217 6.76 -10.02 3.90
C TRP A 217 5.35 -9.62 3.44
N HIS A 218 4.31 -10.05 4.14
CA HIS A 218 2.93 -9.94 3.71
C HIS A 218 2.04 -9.28 4.76
N ALA A 219 1.01 -8.54 4.29
CA ALA A 219 -0.12 -8.10 5.09
C ALA A 219 -1.41 -8.11 4.25
N THR A 220 -2.58 -8.14 4.92
CA THR A 220 -3.88 -8.10 4.25
C THR A 220 -4.24 -6.68 3.77
N PRO A 221 -5.15 -6.54 2.79
CA PRO A 221 -5.79 -5.26 2.48
C PRO A 221 -6.47 -4.62 3.70
N ARG A 222 -7.06 -5.43 4.61
CA ARG A 222 -7.66 -4.98 5.87
C ARG A 222 -6.62 -4.30 6.77
N SER A 223 -5.44 -4.91 6.93
CA SER A 223 -4.31 -4.33 7.67
C SER A 223 -3.78 -3.05 7.02
N ALA A 224 -3.66 -3.02 5.68
CA ALA A 224 -3.21 -1.83 4.97
C ALA A 224 -4.14 -0.63 5.24
N VAL A 225 -5.46 -0.82 5.22
CA VAL A 225 -6.43 0.22 5.60
C VAL A 225 -6.28 0.62 7.07
N GLY A 226 -6.09 -0.37 7.97
CA GLY A 226 -5.83 -0.11 9.39
C GLY A 226 -4.59 0.77 9.61
N PHE A 227 -3.50 0.48 8.91
CA PHE A 227 -2.27 1.29 8.98
C PHE A 227 -2.49 2.73 8.51
N LEU A 228 -3.22 2.93 7.41
CA LEU A 228 -3.54 4.26 6.90
C LEU A 228 -4.37 5.08 7.90
N LEU A 229 -5.42 4.49 8.45
CA LEU A 229 -6.29 5.15 9.42
C LEU A 229 -5.53 5.48 10.71
N HIS A 230 -4.69 4.56 11.20
CA HIS A 230 -3.87 4.79 12.38
C HIS A 230 -2.84 5.91 12.15
N ALA A 231 -2.11 5.88 11.03
CA ALA A 231 -1.17 6.94 10.66
C ALA A 231 -1.84 8.32 10.55
N ALA A 232 -3.10 8.36 10.11
CA ALA A 232 -3.84 9.61 9.99
C ALA A 232 -4.29 10.19 11.35
N THR A 233 -4.44 9.35 12.38
CA THR A 233 -5.08 9.74 13.66
C THR A 233 -4.15 9.72 14.87
N MET A 234 -3.01 9.01 14.79
CA MET A 234 -2.06 8.90 15.90
C MET A 234 -1.41 10.24 16.25
N ASP A 235 -0.90 10.34 17.47
CA ASP A 235 -0.01 11.45 17.84
C ASP A 235 1.32 11.33 17.08
N SER A 236 1.52 12.20 16.12
CA SER A 236 2.70 12.20 15.27
C SER A 236 3.97 12.69 15.97
N THR A 237 3.88 13.30 17.15
CA THR A 237 5.05 13.71 17.93
C THR A 237 5.85 12.50 18.39
N ALA A 238 5.17 11.38 18.67
CA ALA A 238 5.78 10.10 19.03
C ALA A 238 6.63 9.49 17.90
N VAL A 239 6.35 9.86 16.62
CA VAL A 239 7.13 9.38 15.46
C VAL A 239 8.52 10.02 15.43
N GLY A 240 8.69 11.23 15.97
CA GLY A 240 9.95 11.96 15.96
C GLY A 240 10.41 12.37 14.57
N PRO A 241 11.73 12.62 14.37
CA PRO A 241 12.24 13.12 13.09
C PRO A 241 12.25 12.09 11.96
N ARG A 242 12.32 10.80 12.27
CA ARG A 242 12.27 9.71 11.27
C ARG A 242 10.83 9.36 10.94
N ARG A 243 10.26 10.06 9.96
CA ARG A 243 8.83 10.07 9.63
C ARG A 243 8.33 8.82 8.93
N ASN A 244 9.22 7.91 8.51
CA ASN A 244 8.87 6.73 7.73
C ASN A 244 9.01 5.47 8.58
N LEU A 245 8.00 4.60 8.54
CA LEU A 245 7.86 3.42 9.39
C LEU A 245 7.65 2.18 8.52
N THR A 246 8.33 1.09 8.85
CA THR A 246 8.06 -0.22 8.24
C THR A 246 6.87 -0.86 8.93
N MET A 247 5.83 -1.20 8.16
CA MET A 247 4.60 -1.76 8.72
C MET A 247 4.78 -3.22 9.14
N PRO A 248 4.13 -3.64 10.23
CA PRO A 248 4.11 -5.05 10.64
C PRO A 248 3.45 -5.93 9.58
N GLY A 249 3.82 -7.22 9.58
CA GLY A 249 3.33 -8.21 8.63
C GLY A 249 3.76 -9.62 9.02
N LEU A 250 3.65 -10.54 8.09
CA LEU A 250 4.04 -11.95 8.25
C LEU A 250 5.13 -12.31 7.24
N SER A 251 6.26 -12.84 7.72
CA SER A 251 7.26 -13.48 6.87
C SER A 251 6.82 -14.91 6.58
N ALA A 252 6.58 -15.22 5.30
CA ALA A 252 6.17 -16.57 4.91
C ALA A 252 6.81 -16.98 3.59
N THR A 253 7.17 -18.27 3.46
CA THR A 253 7.55 -18.85 2.16
C THR A 253 6.31 -19.12 1.32
N VAL A 254 6.49 -19.27 0.01
CA VAL A 254 5.42 -19.71 -0.89
C VAL A 254 4.87 -21.08 -0.46
N GLY A 255 5.74 -22.00 -0.02
CA GLY A 255 5.33 -23.30 0.51
C GLY A 255 4.45 -23.18 1.75
N GLU A 256 4.79 -22.28 2.68
CA GLU A 256 3.96 -21.99 3.86
C GLU A 256 2.59 -21.40 3.46
N GLN A 257 2.54 -20.57 2.41
CA GLN A 257 1.28 -20.03 1.86
C GLN A 257 0.40 -21.13 1.26
N ILE A 258 0.99 -22.05 0.48
CA ILE A 258 0.30 -23.20 -0.10
C ILE A 258 -0.20 -24.15 0.99
N ALA A 259 0.61 -24.40 2.02
CA ALA A 259 0.21 -25.22 3.17
C ALA A 259 -0.98 -24.57 3.93
N ALA A 260 -0.99 -23.24 4.08
CA ALA A 260 -2.12 -22.50 4.65
C ALA A 260 -3.39 -22.65 3.77
N LEU A 261 -3.24 -22.55 2.43
CA LEU A 261 -4.37 -22.77 1.51
C LEU A 261 -4.95 -24.17 1.66
N LYS A 262 -4.11 -25.19 1.80
CA LYS A 262 -4.55 -26.58 2.05
C LYS A 262 -5.33 -26.70 3.37
N ARG A 263 -4.85 -26.09 4.45
CA ARG A 263 -5.53 -26.13 5.75
C ARG A 263 -6.90 -25.44 5.72
N VAL A 264 -7.00 -24.33 4.99
CA VAL A 264 -8.23 -23.50 4.97
C VAL A 264 -9.24 -23.98 3.94
N ALA A 265 -8.78 -24.40 2.75
CA ALA A 265 -9.64 -24.70 1.60
C ALA A 265 -9.56 -26.15 1.09
N GLY A 266 -8.64 -26.95 1.61
CA GLY A 266 -8.48 -28.36 1.25
C GLY A 266 -7.48 -28.64 0.11
N ASP A 267 -7.11 -29.91 -0.04
CA ASP A 267 -6.12 -30.35 -1.02
C ASP A 267 -6.60 -30.16 -2.46
N THR A 268 -7.88 -30.35 -2.74
CA THR A 268 -8.48 -30.17 -4.07
C THR A 268 -8.25 -28.75 -4.60
N VAL A 269 -8.44 -27.73 -3.74
CA VAL A 269 -8.22 -26.32 -4.11
C VAL A 269 -6.74 -26.08 -4.36
N ALA A 270 -5.85 -26.56 -3.48
CA ALA A 270 -4.42 -26.34 -3.62
C ALA A 270 -3.81 -27.10 -4.83
N ALA A 271 -4.42 -28.20 -5.27
CA ALA A 271 -4.00 -28.96 -6.46
C ALA A 271 -4.13 -28.16 -7.78
N ARG A 272 -4.89 -27.06 -7.76
CA ARG A 272 -5.02 -26.13 -8.91
C ARG A 272 -3.75 -25.31 -9.17
N ILE A 273 -2.77 -25.35 -8.27
CA ILE A 273 -1.48 -24.65 -8.43
C ILE A 273 -0.52 -25.52 -9.25
N LYS A 274 -0.16 -25.07 -10.45
CA LYS A 274 0.81 -25.72 -11.33
C LYS A 274 2.19 -25.08 -11.12
N ARG A 275 3.21 -25.91 -10.87
CA ARG A 275 4.58 -25.45 -10.63
C ARG A 275 5.33 -25.38 -11.95
N GLU A 276 5.51 -24.18 -12.46
CA GLU A 276 6.22 -23.90 -13.72
C GLU A 276 7.20 -22.73 -13.46
N PRO A 277 8.42 -23.01 -12.92
CA PRO A 277 9.40 -22.00 -12.60
C PRO A 277 9.80 -21.16 -13.82
N ASP A 278 9.77 -19.83 -13.66
CA ASP A 278 10.22 -18.86 -14.66
C ASP A 278 11.53 -18.22 -14.17
N PRO A 279 12.67 -18.49 -14.83
CA PRO A 279 13.98 -17.94 -14.44
C PRO A 279 14.02 -16.42 -14.39
N PHE A 280 13.26 -15.74 -15.24
CA PHE A 280 13.19 -14.28 -15.24
C PHE A 280 12.51 -13.75 -13.97
N ILE A 281 11.37 -14.32 -13.60
CA ILE A 281 10.65 -13.94 -12.37
C ILE A 281 11.47 -14.32 -11.13
N MET A 282 12.10 -15.48 -11.13
CA MET A 282 12.99 -15.92 -10.04
C MET A 282 14.15 -14.94 -9.83
N GLY A 283 14.79 -14.46 -10.90
CA GLY A 283 15.84 -13.45 -10.82
C GLY A 283 15.37 -12.11 -10.22
N ILE A 284 14.14 -11.71 -10.51
CA ILE A 284 13.56 -10.49 -9.94
C ILE A 284 13.33 -10.63 -8.43
N VAL A 285 12.80 -11.76 -7.96
CA VAL A 285 12.42 -11.93 -6.55
C VAL A 285 13.61 -12.27 -5.64
N ASP A 286 14.73 -12.72 -6.18
CA ASP A 286 15.94 -13.07 -5.40
C ASP A 286 16.47 -11.88 -4.59
N GLY A 287 16.39 -10.67 -5.15
CA GLY A 287 16.77 -9.42 -4.48
C GLY A 287 15.71 -8.79 -3.57
N TRP A 288 14.59 -9.47 -3.26
CA TRP A 288 13.51 -8.89 -2.48
C TRP A 288 13.65 -9.13 -0.98
N PRO A 289 13.17 -8.18 -0.14
CA PRO A 289 13.17 -8.31 1.31
C PRO A 289 12.34 -9.51 1.77
N ARG A 290 12.90 -10.28 2.71
CA ARG A 290 12.33 -11.55 3.17
C ARG A 290 11.69 -11.46 4.54
N ASN A 291 12.22 -10.60 5.43
CA ASN A 291 11.79 -10.50 6.80
C ASN A 291 12.10 -9.13 7.39
N PHE A 292 11.26 -8.68 8.34
CA PHE A 292 11.41 -7.38 8.99
C PHE A 292 11.24 -7.46 10.50
N ASP A 293 11.97 -6.62 11.23
CA ASP A 293 11.68 -6.25 12.61
C ASP A 293 10.97 -4.88 12.61
N ALA A 294 9.65 -4.90 12.58
CA ALA A 294 8.80 -3.70 12.57
C ALA A 294 8.54 -3.17 14.00
N LYS A 295 9.52 -3.29 14.90
CA LYS A 295 9.38 -3.00 16.33
C LYS A 295 8.88 -1.58 16.59
N ARG A 296 9.40 -0.60 15.87
CA ARG A 296 9.02 0.80 16.06
C ARG A 296 7.55 1.06 15.69
N ALA A 297 7.07 0.49 14.58
CA ALA A 297 5.67 0.60 14.21
C ALA A 297 4.75 -0.07 15.23
N LEU A 298 5.13 -1.26 15.73
CA LEU A 298 4.39 -1.95 16.81
C LEU A 298 4.33 -1.12 18.09
N GLN A 299 5.45 -0.51 18.53
CA GLN A 299 5.50 0.37 19.70
C GLN A 299 4.64 1.62 19.53
N LEU A 300 4.45 2.09 18.29
CA LEU A 300 3.59 3.22 17.95
C LEU A 300 2.11 2.81 17.74
N GLY A 301 1.74 1.55 18.01
CA GLY A 301 0.38 1.07 18.00
C GLY A 301 -0.13 0.54 16.65
N PHE A 302 0.73 0.40 15.64
CA PHE A 302 0.34 -0.26 14.39
C PHE A 302 0.17 -1.77 14.61
N THR A 303 -0.95 -2.33 14.17
CA THR A 303 -1.28 -3.75 14.33
C THR A 303 -1.81 -4.34 13.04
N THR A 304 -1.60 -5.65 12.84
CA THR A 304 -2.19 -6.41 11.74
C THR A 304 -3.54 -7.01 12.13
N ALA A 305 -4.42 -7.22 11.17
CA ALA A 305 -5.66 -7.96 11.35
C ALA A 305 -5.42 -9.47 11.39
N GLU A 306 -4.39 -9.94 10.70
CA GLU A 306 -3.92 -11.32 10.62
C GLU A 306 -2.82 -11.62 11.65
N LYS A 307 -2.80 -12.86 12.16
CA LYS A 307 -1.71 -13.40 13.00
C LYS A 307 -1.00 -14.56 12.34
N THR A 308 -1.66 -15.23 11.42
CA THR A 308 -1.16 -16.38 10.67
C THR A 308 -1.48 -16.20 9.19
N PHE A 309 -0.84 -17.00 8.33
CA PHE A 309 -1.17 -16.98 6.90
C PHE A 309 -2.56 -17.57 6.60
N ASP A 310 -3.05 -18.44 7.47
CA ASP A 310 -4.43 -18.94 7.42
C ASP A 310 -5.44 -17.79 7.58
N ASP A 311 -5.13 -16.83 8.44
CA ASP A 311 -6.00 -15.64 8.64
C ASP A 311 -6.03 -14.76 7.39
N ILE A 312 -4.89 -14.62 6.66
CA ILE A 312 -4.86 -13.90 5.38
C ILE A 312 -5.87 -14.48 4.39
N ILE A 313 -5.92 -15.83 4.31
CA ILE A 313 -6.83 -16.54 3.41
C ILE A 313 -8.29 -16.39 3.88
N ARG A 314 -8.55 -16.57 5.19
CA ARG A 314 -9.90 -16.41 5.76
C ARG A 314 -10.44 -14.99 5.58
N ILE A 315 -9.61 -13.98 5.81
CA ILE A 315 -9.97 -12.57 5.59
C ILE A 315 -10.32 -12.33 4.12
N HIS A 316 -9.58 -12.91 3.18
CA HIS A 316 -9.92 -12.79 1.76
C HIS A 316 -11.26 -13.46 1.42
N ILE A 317 -11.51 -14.66 1.95
CA ILE A 317 -12.78 -15.38 1.75
C ILE A 317 -13.95 -14.55 2.32
N GLU A 318 -13.77 -13.95 3.49
CA GLU A 318 -14.78 -13.12 4.14
C GLU A 318 -15.03 -11.82 3.36
N ASP A 319 -13.96 -11.05 3.07
CA ASP A 319 -14.06 -9.69 2.53
C ASP A 319 -14.39 -9.66 1.02
N GLU A 320 -13.97 -10.69 0.25
CA GLU A 320 -14.05 -10.66 -1.21
C GLU A 320 -14.97 -11.73 -1.81
N LEU A 321 -15.16 -12.84 -1.10
CA LEU A 321 -15.92 -13.99 -1.62
C LEU A 321 -17.24 -14.22 -0.87
N GLY A 322 -17.61 -13.32 0.07
CA GLY A 322 -18.83 -13.43 0.86
C GLY A 322 -18.90 -14.71 1.71
N GLY A 323 -17.76 -15.18 2.18
CA GLY A 323 -17.62 -16.37 3.02
C GLY A 323 -17.63 -17.70 2.26
N LYS A 324 -17.58 -17.70 0.93
CA LYS A 324 -17.68 -18.92 0.08
C LYS A 324 -16.54 -18.99 -0.93
N PHE A 325 -16.09 -20.18 -1.27
CA PHE A 325 -15.13 -20.43 -2.34
C PHE A 325 -15.49 -21.70 -3.11
N VAL A 326 -14.86 -21.93 -4.25
CA VAL A 326 -15.09 -23.11 -5.11
C VAL A 326 -14.19 -24.24 -4.62
N ALA A 327 -14.78 -25.24 -3.98
CA ALA A 327 -14.11 -26.44 -3.46
C ALA A 327 -13.61 -27.38 -4.57
#